data_28be0b4ebeeb84d540c03c38f0ed1265
#
_entry.id   28be0b4ebeeb84d540c03c38f0ed1265
#
_cell.length_a   1.000
_cell.length_b   1.000
_cell.length_c   1.000
_cell.angle_alpha   90.00
_cell.angle_beta   90.00
_cell.angle_gamma   90.00
#
_symmetry.space_group_name_H-M   'P 1'
#
loop_
_entity.id
_entity.type
_entity.pdbx_description
1 polymer ?
#
loop_
_entity_poly.entity_id
_entity_poly.type
_entity_poly.pdbx_seq_one_letter_code
_entity_poly.pdbx_strand_id
1 'polypeptide(L)'
;MKKNIVALTGAGISAESGISTFRDSGGLWEQYHVEDVATPEAWQRNKKLVTDFYNQRRKQLLEVKPNYGHIGLAELEKDFNVFVITQNVDNLHERAGSSSVLHLHGELTKVRSEQDENLVYELSPDKYEVKLGDLCEKGYQLRPHIVWFGEAVPMMDKAIEITENADILLVIGTSLNVYPAAGLLYHTPANIPIYLIDPNDVVVKRKNVQLIKKGASEGMKELINILKQSQLSEL
;
A
#
# COMPACT_ATOMS: atom_id res chain seq x y z
N MET A 1 -28.22 -0.59 4.21
CA MET A 1 -27.03 -1.02 3.38
C MET A 1 -25.78 -0.77 4.22
N LYS A 2 -24.73 -1.60 4.08
CA LYS A 2 -23.44 -1.32 4.73
C LYS A 2 -22.84 -0.04 4.16
N LYS A 3 -22.25 0.82 5.03
CA LYS A 3 -21.48 2.00 4.61
C LYS A 3 -20.15 1.55 3.96
N ASN A 4 -19.66 2.32 3.00
CA ASN A 4 -18.40 2.10 2.32
C ASN A 4 -17.25 2.77 3.08
N ILE A 5 -16.30 1.99 3.54
CA ILE A 5 -15.01 2.46 4.06
C ILE A 5 -13.96 2.34 2.96
N VAL A 6 -13.29 3.43 2.66
CA VAL A 6 -12.08 3.42 1.83
C VAL A 6 -10.88 3.63 2.74
N ALA A 7 -9.91 2.71 2.70
CA ALA A 7 -8.69 2.77 3.49
C ALA A 7 -7.49 3.03 2.58
N LEU A 8 -6.94 4.26 2.61
CA LEU A 8 -5.68 4.61 1.97
C LEU A 8 -4.53 4.27 2.91
N THR A 9 -3.68 3.31 2.53
CA THR A 9 -2.60 2.84 3.38
C THR A 9 -1.21 3.08 2.76
N GLY A 10 -0.21 3.33 3.59
CA GLY A 10 1.19 3.50 3.21
C GLY A 10 2.13 2.67 4.08
N ALA A 11 3.44 2.84 3.91
CA ALA A 11 4.46 1.98 4.52
C ALA A 11 4.39 1.89 6.05
N GLY A 12 3.88 2.93 6.71
CA GLY A 12 3.73 2.97 8.17
C GLY A 12 2.79 1.89 8.73
N ILE A 13 1.80 1.41 7.96
CA ILE A 13 0.93 0.31 8.42
C ILE A 13 1.72 -1.00 8.55
N SER A 14 2.75 -1.21 7.73
CA SER A 14 3.58 -2.43 7.71
C SER A 14 4.83 -2.33 8.61
N ALA A 15 5.10 -1.16 9.20
CA ALA A 15 6.27 -0.94 10.06
C ALA A 15 6.27 -1.88 11.29
N GLU A 16 5.13 -2.02 11.97
CA GLU A 16 4.98 -2.93 13.12
C GLU A 16 5.09 -4.42 12.73
N SER A 17 4.97 -4.76 11.47
CA SER A 17 5.21 -6.11 10.94
C SER A 17 6.69 -6.39 10.70
N GLY A 18 7.58 -5.38 10.81
CA GLY A 18 9.02 -5.51 10.58
C GLY A 18 9.45 -5.14 9.15
N ILE A 19 8.56 -4.54 8.34
CA ILE A 19 8.95 -3.99 7.03
C ILE A 19 9.43 -2.55 7.26
N SER A 20 10.69 -2.27 6.93
CA SER A 20 11.24 -0.94 7.02
C SER A 20 10.47 0.04 6.13
N THR A 21 10.11 1.19 6.69
CA THR A 21 9.55 2.29 5.91
C THR A 21 10.61 2.91 5.00
N PHE A 22 10.19 3.74 4.06
CA PHE A 22 11.15 4.31 3.10
C PHE A 22 11.93 5.49 3.66
N ARG A 23 11.35 6.29 4.57
CA ARG A 23 11.89 7.61 4.98
C ARG A 23 12.21 7.73 6.46
N ASP A 24 11.86 6.74 7.26
CA ASP A 24 12.20 6.78 8.70
C ASP A 24 13.69 6.49 8.88
N SER A 25 14.20 6.85 10.07
CA SER A 25 15.59 6.57 10.46
C SER A 25 15.88 5.05 10.33
N GLY A 26 16.93 4.68 9.58
CA GLY A 26 17.21 3.31 9.19
C GLY A 26 16.32 2.77 8.07
N GLY A 27 15.51 3.61 7.41
CA GLY A 27 14.65 3.23 6.31
C GLY A 27 15.41 2.88 5.03
N LEU A 28 14.66 2.40 4.04
CA LEU A 28 15.27 1.91 2.78
C LEU A 28 16.03 3.00 2.02
N TRP A 29 15.58 4.27 2.10
CA TRP A 29 16.24 5.39 1.40
C TRP A 29 17.52 5.88 2.09
N GLU A 30 17.81 5.45 3.31
CA GLU A 30 19.14 5.63 3.92
C GLU A 30 20.15 4.61 3.41
N GLN A 31 19.69 3.42 3.01
CA GLN A 31 20.54 2.32 2.53
C GLN A 31 20.72 2.34 1.02
N TYR A 32 19.71 2.79 0.27
CA TYR A 32 19.69 2.82 -1.19
C TYR A 32 19.14 4.16 -1.67
N HIS A 33 19.80 4.78 -2.64
CA HIS A 33 19.20 5.92 -3.31
C HIS A 33 18.06 5.47 -4.23
N VAL A 34 16.96 6.20 -4.25
CA VAL A 34 15.80 5.95 -5.12
C VAL A 34 16.21 5.77 -6.57
N GLU A 35 17.12 6.66 -7.01
CA GLU A 35 17.66 6.72 -8.36
C GLU A 35 18.46 5.47 -8.76
N ASP A 36 18.83 4.62 -7.80
CA ASP A 36 19.61 3.39 -8.05
C ASP A 36 18.78 2.12 -8.10
N VAL A 37 17.56 2.13 -7.50
CA VAL A 37 16.78 0.90 -7.34
C VAL A 37 15.29 1.02 -7.68
N ALA A 38 14.74 2.23 -7.84
CA ALA A 38 13.32 2.44 -7.99
C ALA A 38 12.94 3.45 -9.08
N THR A 39 13.68 3.46 -10.19
CA THR A 39 13.39 4.24 -11.40
C THR A 39 13.61 3.41 -12.66
N PRO A 40 12.96 3.75 -13.79
CA PRO A 40 13.26 3.13 -15.09
C PRO A 40 14.73 3.27 -15.49
N GLU A 41 15.36 4.38 -15.19
CA GLU A 41 16.77 4.66 -15.47
C GLU A 41 17.69 3.74 -14.66
N ALA A 42 17.34 3.45 -13.39
CA ALA A 42 18.06 2.49 -12.57
C ALA A 42 18.05 1.10 -13.20
N TRP A 43 16.89 0.67 -13.69
CA TRP A 43 16.75 -0.61 -14.39
C TRP A 43 17.61 -0.68 -15.63
N GLN A 44 17.63 0.36 -16.44
CA GLN A 44 18.47 0.40 -17.65
C GLN A 44 19.97 0.42 -17.31
N ARG A 45 20.35 1.12 -16.23
CA ARG A 45 21.76 1.28 -15.82
C ARG A 45 22.31 0.02 -15.15
N ASN A 46 21.54 -0.62 -14.26
CA ASN A 46 22.00 -1.75 -13.47
C ASN A 46 20.85 -2.71 -13.08
N LYS A 47 20.40 -3.50 -14.07
CA LYS A 47 19.34 -4.51 -13.85
C LYS A 47 19.66 -5.47 -12.70
N LYS A 48 20.94 -5.82 -12.51
CA LYS A 48 21.36 -6.73 -11.44
C LYS A 48 21.11 -6.13 -10.06
N LEU A 49 21.52 -4.90 -9.82
CA LEU A 49 21.31 -4.23 -8.54
C LEU A 49 19.81 -4.12 -8.22
N VAL A 50 19.00 -3.70 -9.19
CA VAL A 50 17.55 -3.58 -9.02
C VAL A 50 16.92 -4.95 -8.72
N THR A 51 17.31 -5.99 -9.46
CA THR A 51 16.80 -7.34 -9.23
C THR A 51 17.16 -7.86 -7.83
N ASP A 52 18.42 -7.70 -7.40
CA ASP A 52 18.90 -8.11 -6.08
C ASP A 52 18.16 -7.37 -4.96
N PHE A 53 17.95 -6.05 -5.11
CA PHE A 53 17.18 -5.24 -4.17
C PHE A 53 15.76 -5.77 -3.97
N TYR A 54 15.03 -6.05 -5.06
CA TYR A 54 13.67 -6.57 -4.95
C TYR A 54 13.62 -8.03 -4.49
N ASN A 55 14.62 -8.86 -4.77
CA ASN A 55 14.75 -10.20 -4.21
C ASN A 55 14.93 -10.18 -2.69
N GLN A 56 15.75 -9.27 -2.16
CA GLN A 56 15.90 -9.08 -0.71
C GLN A 56 14.57 -8.68 -0.06
N ARG A 57 13.82 -7.79 -0.67
CA ARG A 57 12.50 -7.38 -0.18
C ARG A 57 11.48 -8.51 -0.22
N ARG A 58 11.49 -9.35 -1.28
CA ARG A 58 10.64 -10.54 -1.33
C ARG A 58 10.98 -11.52 -0.22
N LYS A 59 12.26 -11.74 0.02
CA LYS A 59 12.72 -12.60 1.12
C LYS A 59 12.21 -12.07 2.47
N GLN A 60 12.39 -10.79 2.76
CA GLN A 60 11.87 -10.16 3.97
C GLN A 60 10.36 -10.34 4.10
N LEU A 61 9.61 -10.17 3.00
CA LEU A 61 8.15 -10.32 3.01
C LEU A 61 7.69 -11.73 3.42
N LEU A 62 8.47 -12.78 3.12
CA LEU A 62 8.16 -14.15 3.53
C LEU A 62 8.31 -14.36 5.05
N GLU A 63 9.15 -13.58 5.72
CA GLU A 63 9.47 -13.72 7.14
C GLU A 63 8.51 -12.95 8.06
N VAL A 64 7.79 -11.95 7.53
CA VAL A 64 6.90 -11.08 8.30
C VAL A 64 5.44 -11.55 8.28
N LYS A 65 4.65 -11.06 9.23
CA LYS A 65 3.21 -11.34 9.34
C LYS A 65 2.41 -10.05 9.41
N PRO A 66 1.13 -10.07 8.96
CA PRO A 66 0.24 -8.94 9.19
C PRO A 66 0.16 -8.57 10.67
N ASN A 67 0.12 -7.28 10.98
CA ASN A 67 -0.17 -6.78 12.31
C ASN A 67 -1.66 -6.38 12.42
N TYR A 68 -2.08 -5.89 13.59
CA TYR A 68 -3.49 -5.58 13.82
C TYR A 68 -4.00 -4.39 12.98
N GLY A 69 -3.12 -3.55 12.45
CA GLY A 69 -3.50 -2.54 11.45
C GLY A 69 -4.16 -3.16 10.21
N HIS A 70 -3.58 -4.26 9.72
CA HIS A 70 -4.13 -5.03 8.58
C HIS A 70 -5.33 -5.88 8.99
N ILE A 71 -5.22 -6.62 10.11
CA ILE A 71 -6.27 -7.53 10.60
C ILE A 71 -7.55 -6.75 10.92
N GLY A 72 -7.43 -5.57 11.55
CA GLY A 72 -8.57 -4.74 11.89
C GLY A 72 -9.36 -4.24 10.68
N LEU A 73 -8.70 -3.98 9.53
CA LEU A 73 -9.39 -3.65 8.28
C LEU A 73 -10.23 -4.83 7.78
N ALA A 74 -9.69 -6.05 7.81
CA ALA A 74 -10.43 -7.25 7.45
C ALA A 74 -11.60 -7.52 8.42
N GLU A 75 -11.41 -7.27 9.74
CA GLU A 75 -12.48 -7.39 10.73
C GLU A 75 -13.64 -6.42 10.48
N LEU A 76 -13.36 -5.20 10.02
CA LEU A 76 -14.39 -4.21 9.67
C LEU A 76 -15.30 -4.67 8.53
N GLU A 77 -14.88 -5.62 7.68
CA GLU A 77 -15.72 -6.15 6.60
C GLU A 77 -16.98 -6.88 7.10
N LYS A 78 -17.03 -7.25 8.38
CA LYS A 78 -18.24 -7.80 9.00
C LYS A 78 -19.40 -6.79 8.97
N ASP A 79 -19.10 -5.51 9.18
CA ASP A 79 -20.09 -4.45 9.39
C ASP A 79 -20.12 -3.42 8.24
N PHE A 80 -19.05 -3.31 7.46
CA PHE A 80 -18.85 -2.34 6.39
C PHE A 80 -18.46 -3.01 5.07
N ASN A 81 -18.60 -2.30 3.95
CA ASN A 81 -17.89 -2.61 2.72
C ASN A 81 -16.53 -1.91 2.80
N VAL A 82 -15.44 -2.67 2.89
CA VAL A 82 -14.09 -2.11 3.04
C VAL A 82 -13.32 -2.25 1.74
N PHE A 83 -12.80 -1.15 1.24
CA PHE A 83 -11.93 -1.08 0.05
C PHE A 83 -10.57 -0.56 0.47
N VAL A 84 -9.55 -1.39 0.41
CA VAL A 84 -8.17 -0.98 0.69
C VAL A 84 -7.52 -0.48 -0.59
N ILE A 85 -7.01 0.75 -0.56
CA ILE A 85 -6.16 1.32 -1.61
C ILE A 85 -4.78 1.48 -0.99
N THR A 86 -3.83 0.67 -1.40
CA THR A 86 -2.51 0.65 -0.79
C THR A 86 -1.41 1.20 -1.70
N GLN A 87 -0.53 2.01 -1.13
CA GLN A 87 0.73 2.41 -1.75
C GLN A 87 1.82 1.34 -1.55
N ASN A 88 1.55 0.37 -0.66
CA ASN A 88 2.48 -0.69 -0.37
C ASN A 88 2.51 -1.73 -1.49
N VAL A 89 3.65 -2.37 -1.60
CA VAL A 89 3.90 -3.44 -2.57
C VAL A 89 3.93 -4.83 -1.91
N ASP A 90 3.77 -4.88 -0.58
CA ASP A 90 3.60 -6.13 0.18
C ASP A 90 2.15 -6.65 0.06
N ASN A 91 1.93 -7.92 0.42
CA ASN A 91 0.61 -8.57 0.40
C ASN A 91 0.04 -8.80 1.81
N LEU A 92 0.37 -7.91 2.77
CA LEU A 92 -0.05 -8.11 4.16
C LEU A 92 -1.54 -7.90 4.36
N HIS A 93 -2.20 -7.08 3.54
CA HIS A 93 -3.66 -6.90 3.56
C HIS A 93 -4.38 -8.18 3.17
N GLU A 94 -3.98 -8.82 2.06
CA GLU A 94 -4.55 -10.09 1.59
C GLU A 94 -4.30 -11.20 2.62
N ARG A 95 -3.08 -11.27 3.15
CA ARG A 95 -2.71 -12.25 4.19
C ARG A 95 -3.44 -12.04 5.51
N ALA A 96 -3.92 -10.81 5.78
CA ALA A 96 -4.80 -10.50 6.92
C ALA A 96 -6.26 -10.87 6.67
N GLY A 97 -6.65 -11.13 5.40
CA GLY A 97 -8.00 -11.51 5.01
C GLY A 97 -8.83 -10.40 4.39
N SER A 98 -8.25 -9.24 4.04
CA SER A 98 -8.96 -8.19 3.30
C SER A 98 -9.40 -8.70 1.92
N SER A 99 -10.70 -8.54 1.61
CA SER A 99 -11.31 -9.09 0.39
C SER A 99 -11.19 -8.18 -0.82
N SER A 100 -10.96 -6.88 -0.62
CA SER A 100 -10.86 -5.89 -1.69
C SER A 100 -9.63 -5.02 -1.47
N VAL A 101 -8.54 -5.32 -2.19
CA VAL A 101 -7.27 -4.59 -2.13
C VAL A 101 -6.89 -4.10 -3.52
N LEU A 102 -6.58 -2.81 -3.64
CA LEU A 102 -6.08 -2.18 -4.85
C LEU A 102 -4.66 -1.67 -4.60
N HIS A 103 -3.69 -2.27 -5.28
CA HIS A 103 -2.29 -1.84 -5.23
C HIS A 103 -2.02 -0.72 -6.24
N LEU A 104 -1.64 0.46 -5.76
CA LEU A 104 -1.30 1.60 -6.63
C LEU A 104 0.09 1.45 -7.27
N HIS A 105 1.01 0.85 -6.55
CA HIS A 105 2.42 0.80 -6.95
C HIS A 105 2.90 -0.61 -7.32
N GLY A 106 1.98 -1.52 -7.63
CA GLY A 106 2.30 -2.91 -7.98
C GLY A 106 2.54 -3.79 -6.76
N GLU A 107 3.10 -4.98 -6.98
CA GLU A 107 3.16 -6.05 -5.99
C GLU A 107 4.52 -6.77 -6.03
N LEU A 108 5.15 -6.96 -4.86
CA LEU A 108 6.43 -7.69 -4.73
C LEU A 108 6.32 -9.16 -5.16
N THR A 109 5.14 -9.76 -4.98
CA THR A 109 4.86 -11.16 -5.34
C THR A 109 4.74 -11.39 -6.83
N LYS A 110 4.81 -10.33 -7.64
CA LYS A 110 4.65 -10.40 -9.09
C LYS A 110 5.87 -9.87 -9.84
N VAL A 111 6.04 -10.36 -11.05
CA VAL A 111 6.97 -9.86 -12.06
C VAL A 111 6.24 -9.59 -13.35
N ARG A 112 6.80 -8.76 -14.20
CA ARG A 112 6.27 -8.49 -15.53
C ARG A 112 7.39 -8.47 -16.59
N SER A 113 7.02 -8.65 -17.84
CA SER A 113 7.93 -8.40 -18.95
C SER A 113 8.40 -6.93 -18.95
N GLU A 114 9.67 -6.69 -19.25
CA GLU A 114 10.18 -5.33 -19.38
C GLU A 114 9.69 -4.59 -20.63
N GLN A 115 9.14 -5.29 -21.62
CA GLN A 115 8.66 -4.73 -22.89
C GLN A 115 7.15 -4.81 -23.07
N ASP A 116 6.48 -5.75 -22.39
CA ASP A 116 5.03 -5.93 -22.49
C ASP A 116 4.43 -5.97 -21.08
N GLU A 117 3.88 -4.85 -20.65
CA GLU A 117 3.33 -4.69 -19.29
C GLU A 117 2.10 -5.57 -19.01
N ASN A 118 1.45 -6.13 -20.05
CA ASN A 118 0.33 -7.05 -19.90
C ASN A 118 0.79 -8.46 -19.52
N LEU A 119 2.07 -8.79 -19.75
CA LEU A 119 2.63 -10.08 -19.37
C LEU A 119 3.13 -10.03 -17.92
N VAL A 120 2.21 -10.33 -17.00
CA VAL A 120 2.44 -10.35 -15.54
C VAL A 120 2.36 -11.78 -15.04
N TYR A 121 3.31 -12.16 -14.18
CA TYR A 121 3.42 -13.50 -13.60
C TYR A 121 3.50 -13.41 -12.08
N GLU A 122 2.80 -14.32 -11.41
CA GLU A 122 2.88 -14.47 -9.96
C GLU A 122 4.05 -15.38 -9.56
N LEU A 123 4.78 -14.97 -8.54
CA LEU A 123 5.87 -15.76 -7.97
C LEU A 123 5.34 -16.60 -6.81
N SER A 124 5.67 -17.88 -6.78
CA SER A 124 5.39 -18.70 -5.61
C SER A 124 6.41 -18.43 -4.49
N PRO A 125 6.04 -18.62 -3.22
CA PRO A 125 6.92 -18.38 -2.07
C PRO A 125 8.23 -19.18 -2.10
N ASP A 126 8.22 -20.36 -2.68
CA ASP A 126 9.40 -21.23 -2.86
C ASP A 126 10.27 -20.83 -4.05
N LYS A 127 9.76 -19.96 -4.95
CA LYS A 127 10.47 -19.44 -6.13
C LYS A 127 10.34 -17.92 -6.23
N TYR A 128 10.63 -17.24 -5.14
CA TYR A 128 10.51 -15.77 -5.07
C TYR A 128 11.68 -15.02 -5.75
N GLU A 129 12.82 -15.68 -5.94
CA GLU A 129 13.97 -15.06 -6.58
C GLU A 129 13.79 -14.96 -8.10
N VAL A 130 14.18 -13.81 -8.64
CA VAL A 130 14.27 -13.54 -10.08
C VAL A 130 15.72 -13.32 -10.44
N LYS A 131 16.15 -13.81 -11.59
CA LYS A 131 17.54 -13.70 -12.07
C LYS A 131 17.59 -13.02 -13.44
N LEU A 132 18.72 -12.44 -13.75
CA LEU A 132 18.97 -12.03 -15.13
C LEU A 132 19.01 -13.28 -16.02
N GLY A 133 18.25 -13.22 -17.11
CA GLY A 133 18.02 -14.36 -17.99
C GLY A 133 16.67 -15.07 -17.75
N ASP A 134 15.93 -14.75 -16.69
CA ASP A 134 14.55 -15.18 -16.55
C ASP A 134 13.67 -14.35 -17.50
N LEU A 135 13.18 -15.00 -18.53
CA LEU A 135 12.50 -14.36 -19.65
C LEU A 135 11.00 -14.67 -19.66
N CYS A 136 10.20 -13.74 -20.17
CA CYS A 136 8.81 -14.01 -20.52
C CYS A 136 8.72 -14.85 -21.80
N GLU A 137 7.53 -15.32 -22.17
CA GLU A 137 7.28 -16.13 -23.38
C GLU A 137 7.66 -15.41 -24.69
N LYS A 138 7.79 -14.08 -24.67
CA LYS A 138 8.27 -13.28 -25.81
C LYS A 138 9.79 -13.07 -25.82
N GLY A 139 10.52 -13.68 -24.88
CA GLY A 139 11.98 -13.61 -24.80
C GLY A 139 12.53 -12.32 -24.17
N TYR A 140 11.71 -11.51 -23.52
CA TYR A 140 12.15 -10.31 -22.82
C TYR A 140 12.40 -10.59 -21.34
N GLN A 141 13.35 -9.86 -20.73
CA GLN A 141 13.70 -9.98 -19.32
C GLN A 141 12.50 -9.70 -18.43
N LEU A 142 12.33 -10.51 -17.40
CA LEU A 142 11.36 -10.24 -16.32
C LEU A 142 11.90 -9.17 -15.37
N ARG A 143 11.07 -8.20 -15.05
CA ARG A 143 11.36 -7.15 -14.07
C ARG A 143 10.34 -7.22 -12.92
N PRO A 144 10.63 -6.60 -11.74
CA PRO A 144 9.64 -6.44 -10.68
C PRO A 144 8.35 -5.78 -11.20
N HIS A 145 7.17 -6.31 -10.82
CA HIS A 145 5.88 -5.70 -11.14
C HIS A 145 5.60 -4.54 -10.17
N ILE A 146 6.45 -3.54 -10.23
CA ILE A 146 6.43 -2.35 -9.40
C ILE A 146 6.30 -1.13 -10.30
N VAL A 147 5.49 -0.16 -9.87
CA VAL A 147 5.44 1.18 -10.45
C VAL A 147 6.56 1.99 -9.83
N TRP A 148 7.56 2.33 -10.63
CA TRP A 148 8.72 3.10 -10.19
C TRP A 148 8.45 4.61 -10.25
N PHE A 149 9.26 5.36 -9.54
CA PHE A 149 9.24 6.82 -9.66
C PHE A 149 9.51 7.23 -11.11
N GLY A 150 8.65 8.13 -11.64
CA GLY A 150 8.68 8.54 -13.04
C GLY A 150 7.74 7.72 -13.95
N GLU A 151 7.24 6.58 -13.52
CA GLU A 151 6.22 5.82 -14.25
C GLU A 151 4.80 6.34 -13.92
N ALA A 152 3.87 6.21 -14.87
CA ALA A 152 2.46 6.43 -14.60
C ALA A 152 1.93 5.39 -13.59
N VAL A 153 0.93 5.78 -12.80
CA VAL A 153 0.26 4.89 -11.83
C VAL A 153 -1.03 4.36 -12.48
N PRO A 154 -1.04 3.14 -13.04
CA PRO A 154 -2.15 2.67 -13.89
C PRO A 154 -3.49 2.55 -13.13
N MET A 155 -3.42 2.31 -11.82
CA MET A 155 -4.60 2.09 -10.98
C MET A 155 -5.23 3.39 -10.44
N MET A 156 -4.72 4.59 -10.82
CA MET A 156 -5.22 5.86 -10.27
C MET A 156 -6.68 6.11 -10.57
N ASP A 157 -7.13 5.91 -11.82
CA ASP A 157 -8.51 6.17 -12.21
C ASP A 157 -9.49 5.29 -11.43
N LYS A 158 -9.15 4.01 -11.25
CA LYS A 158 -9.94 3.09 -10.44
C LYS A 158 -9.93 3.45 -8.95
N ALA A 159 -8.79 3.92 -8.43
CA ALA A 159 -8.68 4.40 -7.05
C ALA A 159 -9.55 5.64 -6.81
N ILE A 160 -9.59 6.56 -7.78
CA ILE A 160 -10.45 7.76 -7.74
C ILE A 160 -11.92 7.33 -7.68
N GLU A 161 -12.36 6.46 -8.62
CA GLU A 161 -13.73 5.95 -8.65
C GLU A 161 -14.16 5.34 -7.31
N ILE A 162 -13.31 4.51 -6.71
CA ILE A 162 -13.58 3.90 -5.39
C ILE A 162 -13.67 4.99 -4.32
N THR A 163 -12.78 5.96 -4.34
CA THR A 163 -12.68 7.01 -3.33
C THR A 163 -13.88 7.97 -3.36
N GLU A 164 -14.41 8.27 -4.55
CA GLU A 164 -15.60 9.12 -4.74
C GLU A 164 -16.87 8.50 -4.13
N ASN A 165 -16.89 7.19 -3.93
CA ASN A 165 -18.02 6.45 -3.34
C ASN A 165 -17.83 6.12 -1.85
N ALA A 166 -16.88 6.77 -1.17
CA ALA A 166 -16.63 6.56 0.25
C ALA A 166 -17.66 7.25 1.13
N ASP A 167 -18.15 6.53 2.16
CA ASP A 167 -18.90 7.09 3.29
C ASP A 167 -17.96 7.47 4.44
N ILE A 168 -16.80 6.79 4.54
CA ILE A 168 -15.75 7.01 5.53
C ILE A 168 -14.40 6.83 4.84
N LEU A 169 -13.45 7.75 5.07
CA LEU A 169 -12.06 7.58 4.64
C LEU A 169 -11.17 7.27 5.84
N LEU A 170 -10.37 6.22 5.72
CA LEU A 170 -9.28 5.92 6.62
C LEU A 170 -7.95 6.24 5.91
N VAL A 171 -7.03 6.88 6.60
CA VAL A 171 -5.67 7.13 6.14
C VAL A 171 -4.73 6.54 7.16
N ILE A 172 -3.93 5.53 6.81
CA ILE A 172 -3.15 4.77 7.78
C ILE A 172 -1.70 4.65 7.34
N GLY A 173 -0.78 5.12 8.18
CA GLY A 173 0.66 4.94 7.97
C GLY A 173 1.20 5.59 6.70
N THR A 174 0.65 6.74 6.32
CA THR A 174 1.16 7.54 5.19
C THR A 174 1.24 9.00 5.55
N SER A 175 2.38 9.61 5.23
CA SER A 175 2.60 11.04 5.41
C SER A 175 1.87 11.91 4.37
N LEU A 176 1.16 11.31 3.40
CA LEU A 176 0.49 11.99 2.28
C LEU A 176 1.43 12.85 1.42
N ASN A 177 2.71 12.45 1.32
CA ASN A 177 3.72 13.20 0.55
C ASN A 177 4.03 12.59 -0.82
N VAL A 178 3.47 11.42 -1.15
CA VAL A 178 3.69 10.72 -2.41
C VAL A 178 2.50 10.97 -3.34
N TYR A 179 2.73 11.73 -4.40
CA TYR A 179 1.74 11.96 -5.44
C TYR A 179 1.92 10.97 -6.60
N PRO A 180 0.83 10.58 -7.30
CA PRO A 180 -0.54 11.12 -7.19
C PRO A 180 -1.38 10.54 -6.03
N ALA A 181 -0.94 9.48 -5.35
CA ALA A 181 -1.72 8.77 -4.32
C ALA A 181 -2.25 9.68 -3.21
N ALA A 182 -1.45 10.63 -2.73
CA ALA A 182 -1.85 11.61 -1.72
C ALA A 182 -3.05 12.47 -2.17
N GLY A 183 -3.23 12.65 -3.48
CA GLY A 183 -4.34 13.38 -4.07
C GLY A 183 -5.71 12.72 -3.84
N LEU A 184 -5.77 11.40 -3.61
CA LEU A 184 -7.01 10.66 -3.38
C LEU A 184 -7.84 11.24 -2.23
N LEU A 185 -7.20 11.80 -1.21
CA LEU A 185 -7.87 12.50 -0.12
C LEU A 185 -8.87 13.56 -0.61
N TYR A 186 -8.59 14.22 -1.73
CA TYR A 186 -9.42 15.30 -2.28
C TYR A 186 -10.53 14.82 -3.21
N HIS A 187 -10.52 13.54 -3.58
CA HIS A 187 -11.58 12.89 -4.36
C HIS A 187 -12.71 12.33 -3.50
N THR A 188 -12.56 12.35 -2.17
CA THR A 188 -13.66 11.94 -1.29
C THR A 188 -14.78 12.99 -1.24
N PRO A 189 -16.04 12.57 -1.00
CA PRO A 189 -17.13 13.51 -0.73
C PRO A 189 -16.78 14.50 0.39
N ALA A 190 -17.27 15.74 0.29
CA ALA A 190 -16.79 16.86 1.11
C ALA A 190 -17.01 16.67 2.63
N ASN A 191 -18.10 16.00 3.02
CA ASN A 191 -18.58 15.97 4.40
C ASN A 191 -18.41 14.61 5.10
N ILE A 192 -17.70 13.65 4.50
CA ILE A 192 -17.50 12.35 5.14
C ILE A 192 -16.48 12.46 6.28
N PRO A 193 -16.59 11.64 7.33
CA PRO A 193 -15.55 11.55 8.34
C PRO A 193 -14.26 10.96 7.77
N ILE A 194 -13.14 11.55 8.17
CA ILE A 194 -11.80 11.10 7.78
C ILE A 194 -11.05 10.78 9.07
N TYR A 195 -10.57 9.56 9.21
CA TYR A 195 -9.72 9.15 10.33
C TYR A 195 -8.30 8.94 9.82
N LEU A 196 -7.35 9.60 10.46
CA LEU A 196 -5.94 9.51 10.12
C LEU A 196 -5.19 8.86 11.28
N ILE A 197 -4.59 7.69 11.02
CA ILE A 197 -3.79 6.92 11.99
C ILE A 197 -2.32 7.02 11.57
N ASP A 198 -1.54 7.76 12.33
CA ASP A 198 -0.10 7.88 12.15
C ASP A 198 0.53 8.33 13.48
N PRO A 199 1.69 7.80 13.92
CA PRO A 199 2.37 8.26 15.14
C PRO A 199 2.93 9.67 15.02
N ASN A 200 3.14 10.15 13.80
CA ASN A 200 3.68 11.47 13.48
C ASN A 200 2.56 12.47 13.19
N ASP A 201 2.90 13.75 13.24
CA ASP A 201 1.97 14.81 12.84
C ASP A 201 1.87 14.86 11.30
N VAL A 202 0.69 14.57 10.79
CA VAL A 202 0.37 14.67 9.36
C VAL A 202 -0.55 15.87 9.14
N VAL A 203 -0.10 16.83 8.33
CA VAL A 203 -0.87 18.04 8.05
C VAL A 203 -1.84 17.78 6.90
N VAL A 204 -3.14 17.89 7.17
CA VAL A 204 -4.20 17.71 6.20
C VAL A 204 -5.08 18.95 6.13
N LYS A 205 -5.29 19.49 4.91
CA LYS A 205 -6.14 20.68 4.69
C LYS A 205 -7.61 20.29 4.48
N ARG A 206 -8.20 19.55 5.44
CA ARG A 206 -9.63 19.16 5.45
C ARG A 206 -10.19 19.39 6.85
N LYS A 207 -11.45 19.80 6.94
CA LYS A 207 -12.07 20.20 8.23
C LYS A 207 -12.57 19.03 9.08
N ASN A 208 -12.84 17.90 8.48
CA ASN A 208 -13.48 16.72 9.07
C ASN A 208 -12.50 15.57 9.33
N VAL A 209 -11.25 15.91 9.66
CA VAL A 209 -10.20 14.94 9.97
C VAL A 209 -10.07 14.75 11.48
N GLN A 210 -10.17 13.51 11.91
CA GLN A 210 -9.83 13.09 13.27
C GLN A 210 -8.49 12.38 13.23
N LEU A 211 -7.49 12.94 13.91
CA LEU A 211 -6.16 12.35 14.04
C LEU A 211 -6.15 11.38 15.22
N ILE A 212 -5.73 10.15 14.97
CA ILE A 212 -5.40 9.12 15.97
C ILE A 212 -3.88 8.99 15.98
N LYS A 213 -3.20 9.70 16.88
CA LYS A 213 -1.73 9.78 16.94
C LYS A 213 -1.14 8.53 17.61
N LYS A 214 -1.23 7.40 16.89
CA LYS A 214 -0.79 6.07 17.33
C LYS A 214 -0.21 5.28 16.18
N GLY A 215 0.55 4.22 16.49
CA GLY A 215 0.91 3.20 15.52
C GLY A 215 -0.32 2.50 14.96
N ALA A 216 -0.14 1.77 13.86
CA ALA A 216 -1.25 1.20 13.10
C ALA A 216 -2.11 0.23 13.94
N SER A 217 -1.49 -0.64 14.75
CA SER A 217 -2.23 -1.62 15.54
C SER A 217 -3.07 -0.99 16.65
N GLU A 218 -2.50 -0.10 17.42
CA GLU A 218 -3.22 0.58 18.52
C GLU A 218 -4.23 1.59 17.98
N GLY A 219 -3.88 2.30 16.90
CA GLY A 219 -4.78 3.23 16.23
C GLY A 219 -6.00 2.54 15.64
N MET A 220 -5.83 1.35 15.06
CA MET A 220 -6.94 0.56 14.55
C MET A 220 -7.89 0.06 15.65
N LYS A 221 -7.37 -0.35 16.81
CA LYS A 221 -8.20 -0.72 17.96
C LYS A 221 -9.08 0.45 18.44
N GLU A 222 -8.49 1.64 18.52
CA GLU A 222 -9.21 2.86 18.89
C GLU A 222 -10.28 3.20 17.85
N LEU A 223 -9.93 3.18 16.56
CA LEU A 223 -10.86 3.46 15.46
C LEU A 223 -12.06 2.51 15.48
N ILE A 224 -11.86 1.20 15.65
CA ILE A 224 -12.95 0.23 15.71
C ILE A 224 -13.93 0.57 16.86
N ASN A 225 -13.42 1.00 18.02
CA ASN A 225 -14.27 1.42 19.13
C ASN A 225 -15.07 2.68 18.79
N ILE A 226 -14.46 3.68 18.14
CA ILE A 226 -15.14 4.89 17.69
C ILE A 226 -16.28 4.55 16.72
N LEU A 227 -16.01 3.71 15.71
CA LEU A 227 -16.99 3.31 14.70
C LEU A 227 -18.17 2.54 15.32
N LYS A 228 -17.91 1.64 16.28
CA LYS A 228 -18.97 0.92 17.00
C LYS A 228 -19.87 1.86 17.80
N GLN A 229 -19.29 2.84 18.49
CA GLN A 229 -20.05 3.82 19.25
C GLN A 229 -20.91 4.70 18.34
N SER A 230 -20.39 5.10 17.18
CA SER A 230 -21.16 5.90 16.20
C SER A 230 -22.34 5.12 15.62
N GLN A 231 -22.20 3.83 15.37
CA GLN A 231 -23.33 2.99 14.91
C GLN A 231 -24.44 2.87 15.97
N LEU A 232 -24.08 2.79 17.26
CA LEU A 232 -25.05 2.72 18.37
C LEU A 232 -25.81 4.03 18.56
N SER A 233 -25.24 5.17 18.19
CA SER A 233 -25.88 6.48 18.29
C SER A 233 -26.80 6.82 17.11
N GLU A 234 -26.76 6.06 16.03
CA GLU A 234 -27.65 6.19 14.86
C GLU A 234 -28.88 5.27 14.94
N LEU A 235 -28.98 4.39 15.97
CA LEU A 235 -30.15 3.53 16.28
C LEU A 235 -31.08 4.15 17.30
#